data_e4c7b3082cc387e9025a4948044076f6
#
_entry.id   e4c7b3082cc387e9025a4948044076f6
#
_cell.length_a   1.000
_cell.length_b   1.000
_cell.length_c   1.000
_cell.angle_alpha   90.00
_cell.angle_beta   90.00
_cell.angle_gamma   90.00
#
_symmetry.space_group_name_H-M   'P 1'
#
loop_
_entity.id
_entity.type
_entity.pdbx_description
1 polymer ?
#
loop_
_entity_poly.entity_id
_entity_poly.type
_entity_poly.pdbx_seq_one_letter_code
_entity_poly.pdbx_strand_id
1 'polypeptide(L)'
;EITKTDTTLVLYGDTPSVTFKTLNAALRDFDKKNLDLSVISMIVKDLNNSYGRLLIKKGKLNKIIEKTEQTNEEKKIQLCNSGIMIIKTKHLFKKIKKIKNKNKKKEFYLTDLVEIFIKENYKVSNFNCKLGESMGVNDKEDLAKLEKQFQEEMRKKFLKKGVTLIDPSSVFFSKDTIIGKD
;
A
#
# COMPACT_ATOMS: atom_id res chain seq x y z
N GLU A 1 19.80 -5.16 -15.06
CA GLU A 1 20.50 -3.86 -14.90
C GLU A 1 20.00 -3.20 -13.63
N ILE A 2 20.91 -2.87 -12.70
CA ILE A 2 20.56 -2.05 -11.55
C ILE A 2 20.46 -0.61 -12.08
N THR A 3 19.23 -0.09 -12.15
CA THR A 3 19.01 1.30 -12.56
C THR A 3 19.71 2.25 -11.57
N LYS A 4 20.39 3.27 -12.07
CA LYS A 4 21.07 4.32 -11.29
C LYS A 4 20.06 5.29 -10.67
N THR A 5 18.94 4.80 -10.14
CA THR A 5 17.93 5.64 -9.47
C THR A 5 18.23 5.74 -7.98
N ASP A 6 18.05 6.92 -7.40
CA ASP A 6 18.31 7.16 -5.98
C ASP A 6 17.26 6.50 -5.07
N THR A 7 16.04 6.33 -5.59
CA THR A 7 14.89 5.81 -4.83
C THR A 7 14.19 4.72 -5.63
N THR A 8 13.88 3.61 -4.96
CA THR A 8 13.09 2.51 -5.48
C THR A 8 11.70 2.54 -4.85
N LEU A 9 10.67 2.54 -5.69
CA LEU A 9 9.28 2.34 -5.30
C LEU A 9 8.88 0.89 -5.58
N VAL A 10 8.52 0.16 -4.54
CA VAL A 10 8.01 -1.21 -4.63
C VAL A 10 6.49 -1.17 -4.62
N LEU A 11 5.87 -1.71 -5.66
CA LEU A 11 4.41 -1.84 -5.82
C LEU A 11 4.08 -3.30 -6.05
N TYR A 12 2.98 -3.76 -5.46
CA TYR A 12 2.44 -5.09 -5.74
C TYR A 12 1.40 -5.03 -6.85
N GLY A 13 1.40 -6.03 -7.74
CA GLY A 13 0.46 -6.10 -8.87
C GLY A 13 -1.00 -6.33 -8.46
N ASP A 14 -1.23 -6.75 -7.24
CA ASP A 14 -2.55 -7.00 -6.65
C ASP A 14 -3.13 -5.79 -5.89
N THR A 15 -2.49 -4.62 -5.93
CA THR A 15 -3.00 -3.36 -5.34
C THR A 15 -3.25 -2.29 -6.41
N PRO A 16 -4.20 -2.49 -7.33
CA PRO A 16 -4.35 -1.64 -8.52
C PRO A 16 -4.99 -0.28 -8.26
N SER A 17 -5.57 -0.05 -7.09
CA SER A 17 -6.30 1.19 -6.77
C SER A 17 -5.42 2.33 -6.28
N VAL A 18 -4.12 2.10 -6.06
CA VAL A 18 -3.23 3.17 -5.60
C VAL A 18 -3.15 4.29 -6.64
N THR A 19 -3.36 5.53 -6.18
CA THR A 19 -3.37 6.69 -7.07
C THR A 19 -1.99 7.32 -7.21
N PHE A 20 -1.72 7.92 -8.37
CA PHE A 20 -0.52 8.73 -8.60
C PHE A 20 -0.39 9.87 -7.58
N LYS A 21 -1.53 10.46 -7.15
CA LYS A 21 -1.55 11.51 -6.13
C LYS A 21 -1.03 11.01 -4.80
N THR A 22 -1.44 9.83 -4.36
CA THR A 22 -0.99 9.21 -3.10
C THR A 22 0.49 8.84 -3.18
N LEU A 23 0.94 8.25 -4.29
CA LEU A 23 2.35 7.91 -4.47
C LEU A 23 3.24 9.15 -4.45
N ASN A 24 2.86 10.24 -5.14
CA ASN A 24 3.60 11.50 -5.10
C ASN A 24 3.61 12.13 -3.70
N ALA A 25 2.50 12.09 -2.97
CA ALA A 25 2.46 12.61 -1.61
C ALA A 25 3.38 11.81 -0.69
N ALA A 26 3.41 10.48 -0.82
CA ALA A 26 4.31 9.62 -0.05
C ALA A 26 5.79 9.85 -0.41
N LEU A 27 6.12 10.04 -1.69
CA LEU A 27 7.48 10.38 -2.13
C LEU A 27 7.94 11.72 -1.57
N ARG A 28 7.08 12.75 -1.62
CA ARG A 28 7.40 14.07 -1.02
C ARG A 28 7.62 14.00 0.49
N ASP A 29 6.82 13.19 1.20
CA ASP A 29 7.01 12.96 2.65
C ASP A 29 8.33 12.23 2.93
N PHE A 30 8.65 11.23 2.10
CA PHE A 30 9.91 10.49 2.15
C PHE A 30 11.12 11.41 2.01
N ASP A 31 11.11 12.29 0.99
CA ASP A 31 12.19 13.24 0.73
C ASP A 31 12.28 14.32 1.83
N LYS A 32 11.15 14.92 2.20
CA LYS A 32 11.06 15.96 3.25
C LYS A 32 11.63 15.47 4.58
N LYS A 33 11.35 14.22 4.95
CA LYS A 33 11.86 13.61 6.20
C LYS A 33 13.26 13.01 6.04
N ASN A 34 13.80 13.02 4.83
CA ASN A 34 15.07 12.37 4.46
C ASN A 34 15.12 10.92 4.98
N LEU A 35 14.08 10.14 4.63
CA LEU A 35 13.96 8.75 5.05
C LEU A 35 14.86 7.84 4.21
N ASP A 36 15.21 6.69 4.77
CA ASP A 36 15.91 5.63 4.06
C ASP A 36 14.96 4.52 3.62
N LEU A 37 13.84 4.34 4.37
CA LEU A 37 12.72 3.46 4.05
C LEU A 37 11.42 4.07 4.58
N SER A 38 10.39 4.04 3.75
CA SER A 38 9.01 4.36 4.14
C SER A 38 8.07 3.25 3.71
N VAL A 39 7.12 2.89 4.59
CA VAL A 39 6.05 1.94 4.30
C VAL A 39 4.77 2.72 4.09
N ILE A 40 4.03 2.45 3.02
CA ILE A 40 2.67 2.97 2.90
C ILE A 40 1.75 2.10 3.73
N SER A 41 1.01 2.74 4.63
CA SER A 41 0.13 2.09 5.59
C SER A 41 -1.30 2.61 5.46
N MET A 42 -2.25 1.86 5.98
CA MET A 42 -3.67 2.18 5.99
C MET A 42 -4.29 1.79 7.33
N ILE A 43 -5.40 2.43 7.70
CA ILE A 43 -6.18 2.04 8.88
C ILE A 43 -7.33 1.13 8.44
N VAL A 44 -7.33 -0.11 8.92
CA VAL A 44 -8.37 -1.11 8.65
C VAL A 44 -9.13 -1.40 9.93
N LYS A 45 -10.42 -1.04 9.96
CA LYS A 45 -11.29 -1.25 11.13
C LYS A 45 -11.68 -2.70 11.32
N ASP A 46 -11.91 -3.42 10.20
CA ASP A 46 -12.16 -4.86 10.25
C ASP A 46 -10.87 -5.59 10.66
N LEU A 47 -10.91 -6.22 11.82
CA LEU A 47 -9.76 -6.95 12.37
C LEU A 47 -9.56 -8.31 11.71
N ASN A 48 -10.58 -8.83 11.02
CA ASN A 48 -10.55 -10.11 10.29
C ASN A 48 -9.97 -9.99 8.87
N ASN A 49 -8.89 -9.22 8.73
CA ASN A 49 -8.23 -9.04 7.45
C ASN A 49 -6.89 -9.80 7.37
N SER A 50 -6.33 -9.88 6.16
CA SER A 50 -5.09 -10.61 5.88
C SER A 50 -3.81 -9.78 5.95
N TYR A 51 -3.93 -8.47 6.24
CA TYR A 51 -2.78 -7.56 6.17
C TYR A 51 -1.78 -7.74 7.33
N GLY A 52 -0.51 -7.49 7.04
CA GLY A 52 0.53 -7.31 8.04
C GLY A 52 0.23 -6.09 8.93
N ARG A 53 0.60 -6.15 10.20
CA ARG A 53 0.37 -5.07 11.18
C ARG A 53 1.64 -4.26 11.40
N LEU A 54 1.51 -2.93 11.39
CA LEU A 54 2.61 -2.05 11.76
C LEU A 54 2.68 -1.89 13.28
N LEU A 55 3.75 -2.38 13.89
CA LEU A 55 4.00 -2.18 15.31
C LEU A 55 4.70 -0.84 15.53
N ILE A 56 4.01 0.05 16.23
CA ILE A 56 4.56 1.36 16.63
C ILE A 56 5.04 1.28 18.07
N LYS A 57 6.31 1.64 18.33
CA LYS A 57 6.88 1.78 19.68
C LYS A 57 7.42 3.20 19.86
N LYS A 58 7.04 3.85 20.96
CA LYS A 58 7.46 5.23 21.29
C LYS A 58 7.24 6.20 20.11
N GLY A 59 6.08 6.08 19.42
CA GLY A 59 5.73 6.93 18.27
C GLY A 59 6.49 6.65 16.97
N LYS A 60 7.31 5.61 16.89
CA LYS A 60 8.08 5.24 15.71
C LYS A 60 7.74 3.84 15.22
N LEU A 61 7.79 3.64 13.92
CA LEU A 61 7.66 2.29 13.32
C LEU A 61 8.79 1.39 13.84
N ASN A 62 8.42 0.21 14.32
CA ASN A 62 9.38 -0.75 14.88
C ASN A 62 9.53 -2.00 14.00
N LYS A 63 8.44 -2.58 13.56
CA LYS A 63 8.42 -3.72 12.63
C LYS A 63 7.05 -3.88 11.98
N ILE A 64 6.99 -4.69 10.93
CA ILE A 64 5.74 -5.22 10.36
C ILE A 64 5.63 -6.67 10.79
N ILE A 65 4.43 -7.08 11.19
CA ILE A 65 4.14 -8.44 11.64
C ILE A 65 3.16 -9.04 10.66
N GLU A 66 3.62 -10.05 9.93
CA GLU A 66 2.78 -10.75 8.94
C GLU A 66 1.65 -11.53 9.64
N LYS A 67 0.51 -11.71 8.95
CA LYS A 67 -0.72 -12.32 9.52
C LYS A 67 -0.45 -13.60 10.29
N THR A 68 0.37 -14.48 9.77
CA THR A 68 0.68 -15.80 10.37
C THR A 68 1.53 -15.71 11.62
N GLU A 69 2.23 -14.61 11.81
CA GLU A 69 3.13 -14.37 12.95
C GLU A 69 2.47 -13.56 14.08
N GLN A 70 1.26 -13.02 13.84
CA GLN A 70 0.55 -12.16 14.80
C GLN A 70 0.06 -12.93 16.02
N THR A 71 0.30 -12.37 17.20
CA THR A 71 -0.38 -12.74 18.44
C THR A 71 -1.82 -12.21 18.46
N ASN A 72 -2.63 -12.64 19.43
CA ASN A 72 -4.01 -12.15 19.55
C ASN A 72 -4.08 -10.63 19.84
N GLU A 73 -3.11 -10.07 20.56
CA GLU A 73 -3.04 -8.63 20.80
C GLU A 73 -2.61 -7.87 19.54
N GLU A 74 -1.66 -8.40 18.77
CA GLU A 74 -1.18 -7.77 17.54
C GLU A 74 -2.26 -7.77 16.45
N LYS A 75 -3.16 -8.74 16.41
CA LYS A 75 -4.34 -8.76 15.53
C LYS A 75 -5.29 -7.57 15.75
N LYS A 76 -5.30 -6.98 16.95
CA LYS A 76 -6.14 -5.81 17.28
C LYS A 76 -5.57 -4.50 16.73
N ILE A 77 -4.33 -4.48 16.26
CA ILE A 77 -3.72 -3.30 15.64
C ILE A 77 -4.42 -3.00 14.32
N GLN A 78 -4.99 -1.80 14.20
CA GLN A 78 -5.69 -1.36 12.98
C GLN A 78 -4.76 -0.79 11.91
N LEU A 79 -3.53 -0.40 12.28
CA LEU A 79 -2.56 0.12 11.33
C LEU A 79 -1.93 -1.02 10.55
N CYS A 80 -2.27 -1.11 9.26
CA CYS A 80 -1.92 -2.22 8.38
C CYS A 80 -0.94 -1.81 7.30
N ASN A 81 -0.14 -2.78 6.86
CA ASN A 81 0.75 -2.66 5.71
C ASN A 81 -0.05 -2.77 4.40
N SER A 82 0.17 -1.82 3.48
CA SER A 82 -0.40 -1.90 2.13
C SER A 82 0.44 -2.73 1.15
N GLY A 83 1.63 -3.15 1.56
CA GLY A 83 2.60 -3.79 0.68
C GLY A 83 3.51 -2.81 -0.09
N ILE A 84 3.15 -1.53 -0.15
CA ILE A 84 3.91 -0.53 -0.91
C ILE A 84 5.04 0.05 -0.06
N MET A 85 6.26 0.10 -0.63
CA MET A 85 7.44 0.63 0.05
C MET A 85 8.21 1.61 -0.84
N ILE A 86 8.79 2.63 -0.19
CA ILE A 86 9.73 3.58 -0.80
C ILE A 86 11.07 3.40 -0.10
N ILE A 87 12.12 3.13 -0.85
CA ILE A 87 13.42 2.74 -0.27
C ILE A 87 14.55 3.42 -1.04
N LYS A 88 15.55 3.97 -0.36
CA LYS A 88 16.78 4.41 -1.03
C LYS A 88 17.48 3.23 -1.70
N THR A 89 17.62 3.27 -3.01
CA THR A 89 18.12 2.17 -3.85
C THR A 89 19.47 1.63 -3.38
N LYS A 90 20.38 2.53 -3.00
CA LYS A 90 21.72 2.17 -2.49
C LYS A 90 21.70 1.26 -1.25
N HIS A 91 20.63 1.33 -0.45
CA HIS A 91 20.49 0.51 0.76
C HIS A 91 19.73 -0.78 0.48
N LEU A 92 18.71 -0.75 -0.41
CA LEU A 92 17.87 -1.89 -0.75
C LEU A 92 18.70 -3.12 -1.13
N PHE A 93 19.55 -3.01 -2.15
CA PHE A 93 20.31 -4.16 -2.68
C PHE A 93 21.32 -4.74 -1.69
N LYS A 94 21.81 -3.93 -0.75
CA LYS A 94 22.68 -4.42 0.32
C LYS A 94 21.91 -5.15 1.42
N LYS A 95 20.67 -4.71 1.72
CA LYS A 95 19.89 -5.20 2.87
C LYS A 95 18.96 -6.35 2.50
N ILE A 96 18.47 -6.44 1.27
CA ILE A 96 17.61 -7.53 0.83
C ILE A 96 18.26 -8.91 1.01
N LYS A 97 19.59 -8.98 0.88
CA LYS A 97 20.37 -10.20 1.12
C LYS A 97 20.40 -10.64 2.59
N LYS A 98 19.99 -9.79 3.53
CA LYS A 98 19.95 -10.08 4.97
C LYS A 98 18.60 -10.65 5.41
N ILE A 99 17.59 -10.61 4.55
CA ILE A 99 16.30 -11.22 4.81
C ILE A 99 16.49 -12.72 4.99
N LYS A 100 15.83 -13.27 5.99
CA LYS A 100 15.86 -14.70 6.34
C LYS A 100 14.47 -15.31 6.20
N ASN A 101 14.39 -16.59 5.93
CA ASN A 101 13.13 -17.33 5.86
C ASN A 101 12.80 -18.07 7.18
N LYS A 102 13.18 -17.49 8.32
CA LYS A 102 12.98 -18.08 9.66
C LYS A 102 11.60 -17.72 10.24
N ASN A 103 10.55 -17.85 9.44
CA ASN A 103 9.16 -17.65 9.84
C ASN A 103 8.37 -18.95 9.66
N LYS A 104 7.11 -18.98 10.12
CA LYS A 104 6.26 -20.19 10.08
C LYS A 104 6.06 -20.74 8.66
N LYS A 105 6.05 -19.87 7.64
CA LYS A 105 5.89 -20.25 6.23
C LYS A 105 7.21 -20.58 5.52
N LYS A 106 8.36 -20.31 6.15
CA LYS A 106 9.70 -20.42 5.54
C LYS A 106 9.86 -19.57 4.26
N GLU A 107 9.18 -18.43 4.21
CA GLU A 107 9.19 -17.48 3.10
C GLU A 107 10.11 -16.29 3.39
N PHE A 108 10.65 -15.65 2.35
CA PHE A 108 11.41 -14.41 2.48
C PHE A 108 10.44 -13.22 2.45
N TYR A 109 10.21 -12.59 3.60
CA TYR A 109 9.32 -11.43 3.70
C TYR A 109 10.07 -10.13 3.43
N LEU A 110 9.67 -9.40 2.39
CA LEU A 110 10.23 -8.08 2.12
C LEU A 110 10.01 -7.11 3.29
N THR A 111 8.95 -7.30 4.06
CA THR A 111 8.61 -6.53 5.26
C THR A 111 9.65 -6.61 6.37
N ASP A 112 10.50 -7.66 6.38
CA ASP A 112 11.62 -7.77 7.31
C ASP A 112 12.67 -6.66 7.12
N LEU A 113 12.70 -6.02 5.94
CA LEU A 113 13.57 -4.87 5.70
C LEU A 113 13.34 -3.75 6.72
N VAL A 114 12.11 -3.54 7.17
CA VAL A 114 11.77 -2.52 8.18
C VAL A 114 12.61 -2.73 9.44
N GLU A 115 12.60 -3.95 9.98
CA GLU A 115 13.35 -4.28 11.19
C GLU A 115 14.86 -4.23 10.96
N ILE A 116 15.35 -4.71 9.79
CA ILE A 116 16.76 -4.67 9.41
C ILE A 116 17.26 -3.21 9.36
N PHE A 117 16.50 -2.31 8.71
CA PHE A 117 16.85 -0.91 8.61
C PHE A 117 16.90 -0.23 9.99
N ILE A 118 15.91 -0.51 10.83
CA ILE A 118 15.83 0.06 12.18
C ILE A 118 17.02 -0.41 13.05
N LYS A 119 17.33 -1.70 13.02
CA LYS A 119 18.48 -2.28 13.77
C LYS A 119 19.82 -1.66 13.35
N GLU A 120 19.91 -1.19 12.13
CA GLU A 120 21.09 -0.54 11.59
C GLU A 120 21.04 1.00 11.64
N ASN A 121 20.12 1.56 12.45
CA ASN A 121 19.94 2.99 12.68
C ASN A 121 19.60 3.83 11.43
N TYR A 122 18.97 3.24 10.42
CA TYR A 122 18.41 3.99 9.30
C TYR A 122 17.12 4.71 9.68
N LYS A 123 16.80 5.78 8.95
CA LYS A 123 15.57 6.56 9.15
C LYS A 123 14.39 5.85 8.48
N VAL A 124 13.53 5.24 9.30
CA VAL A 124 12.35 4.51 8.85
C VAL A 124 11.08 5.16 9.37
N SER A 125 10.05 5.25 8.53
CA SER A 125 8.74 5.77 8.90
C SER A 125 7.64 5.07 8.09
N ASN A 126 6.39 5.46 8.34
CA ASN A 126 5.27 5.10 7.50
C ASN A 126 4.53 6.35 7.02
N PHE A 127 3.84 6.21 5.90
CA PHE A 127 2.93 7.20 5.31
C PHE A 127 1.52 6.59 5.24
N ASN A 128 0.54 7.24 5.86
CA ASN A 128 -0.84 6.74 5.84
C ASN A 128 -1.55 7.16 4.57
N CYS A 129 -2.11 6.20 3.83
CA CYS A 129 -3.02 6.44 2.72
C CYS A 129 -4.47 6.12 3.09
N LYS A 130 -5.40 6.43 2.18
CA LYS A 130 -6.79 6.03 2.32
C LYS A 130 -6.95 4.53 2.11
N LEU A 131 -7.83 3.88 2.86
CA LEU A 131 -8.07 2.44 2.77
C LEU A 131 -8.39 1.98 1.33
N GLY A 132 -9.29 2.68 0.63
CA GLY A 132 -9.69 2.30 -0.74
C GLY A 132 -8.57 2.36 -1.79
N GLU A 133 -7.45 3.06 -1.50
CA GLU A 133 -6.32 3.18 -2.43
C GLU A 133 -5.26 2.08 -2.26
N SER A 134 -5.38 1.23 -1.26
CA SER A 134 -4.37 0.23 -0.93
C SER A 134 -4.96 -1.14 -0.59
N MET A 135 -6.19 -1.36 -0.99
CA MET A 135 -6.82 -2.69 -0.88
C MET A 135 -6.20 -3.64 -1.89
N GLY A 136 -5.71 -4.78 -1.40
CA GLY A 136 -5.27 -5.88 -2.25
C GLY A 136 -6.45 -6.67 -2.79
N VAL A 137 -6.27 -7.24 -3.98
CA VAL A 137 -7.22 -8.15 -4.63
C VAL A 137 -6.66 -9.56 -4.54
N ASN A 138 -7.17 -10.37 -3.60
CA ASN A 138 -6.69 -11.72 -3.36
C ASN A 138 -7.61 -12.78 -4.00
N ASP A 139 -8.89 -12.44 -4.20
CA ASP A 139 -9.90 -13.34 -4.74
C ASP A 139 -10.93 -12.60 -5.61
N LYS A 140 -11.91 -13.35 -6.12
CA LYS A 140 -12.96 -12.79 -6.99
C LYS A 140 -13.93 -11.87 -6.23
N GLU A 141 -14.11 -12.06 -4.95
CA GLU A 141 -14.92 -11.17 -4.12
C GLU A 141 -14.26 -9.81 -3.93
N ASP A 142 -12.96 -9.79 -3.66
CA ASP A 142 -12.16 -8.56 -3.58
C ASP A 142 -12.17 -7.82 -4.92
N LEU A 143 -12.02 -8.56 -6.04
CA LEU A 143 -12.09 -7.99 -7.38
C LEU A 143 -13.46 -7.33 -7.64
N ALA A 144 -14.56 -7.99 -7.27
CA ALA A 144 -15.90 -7.43 -7.45
C ALA A 144 -16.12 -6.16 -6.60
N LYS A 145 -15.60 -6.12 -5.37
CA LYS A 145 -15.64 -4.92 -4.51
C LYS A 145 -14.87 -3.76 -5.14
N LEU A 146 -13.68 -4.04 -5.66
CA LEU A 146 -12.85 -3.03 -6.32
C LEU A 146 -13.50 -2.49 -7.59
N GLU A 147 -14.04 -3.39 -8.43
CA GLU A 147 -14.77 -3.00 -9.65
C GLU A 147 -15.96 -2.10 -9.31
N LYS A 148 -16.74 -2.45 -8.30
CA LYS A 148 -17.86 -1.62 -7.84
C LYS A 148 -17.39 -0.21 -7.46
N GLN A 149 -16.31 -0.10 -6.68
CA GLN A 149 -15.74 1.20 -6.28
C GLN A 149 -15.30 2.00 -7.51
N PHE A 150 -14.57 1.37 -8.43
CA PHE A 150 -14.13 2.01 -9.68
C PHE A 150 -15.31 2.55 -10.49
N GLN A 151 -16.36 1.76 -10.68
CA GLN A 151 -17.55 2.17 -11.42
C GLN A 151 -18.26 3.34 -10.74
N GLU A 152 -18.39 3.33 -9.43
CA GLU A 152 -18.98 4.45 -8.67
C GLU A 152 -18.17 5.75 -8.85
N GLU A 153 -16.85 5.67 -8.82
CA GLU A 153 -15.97 6.83 -9.04
C GLU A 153 -16.09 7.36 -10.49
N MET A 154 -16.14 6.48 -11.49
CA MET A 154 -16.30 6.86 -12.89
C MET A 154 -17.65 7.53 -13.13
N ARG A 155 -18.75 6.97 -12.62
CA ARG A 155 -20.09 7.57 -12.71
C ARG A 155 -20.11 8.96 -12.09
N LYS A 156 -19.59 9.13 -10.87
CA LYS A 156 -19.49 10.44 -10.21
C LYS A 156 -18.66 11.44 -11.02
N LYS A 157 -17.57 10.97 -11.65
CA LYS A 157 -16.72 11.81 -12.50
C LYS A 157 -17.48 12.33 -13.73
N PHE A 158 -18.23 11.46 -14.42
CA PHE A 158 -18.98 11.86 -15.62
C PHE A 158 -20.19 12.73 -15.28
N LEU A 159 -20.96 12.41 -14.26
CA LEU A 159 -22.04 13.28 -13.78
C LEU A 159 -21.54 14.67 -13.43
N LYS A 160 -20.41 14.79 -12.71
CA LYS A 160 -19.80 16.10 -12.40
C LYS A 160 -19.28 16.85 -13.62
N LYS A 161 -19.02 16.16 -14.73
CA LYS A 161 -18.63 16.77 -16.00
C LYS A 161 -19.82 17.21 -16.87
N GLY A 162 -21.05 16.99 -16.41
CA GLY A 162 -22.26 17.36 -17.13
C GLY A 162 -22.75 16.29 -18.11
N VAL A 163 -22.40 15.02 -17.90
CA VAL A 163 -22.96 13.90 -18.65
C VAL A 163 -24.22 13.42 -17.96
N THR A 164 -25.33 13.35 -18.66
CA THR A 164 -26.58 12.79 -18.14
C THR A 164 -26.54 11.26 -18.14
N LEU A 165 -26.72 10.66 -16.97
CA LEU A 165 -26.89 9.21 -16.81
C LEU A 165 -28.30 8.97 -16.23
N ILE A 166 -29.22 8.43 -17.05
CA ILE A 166 -30.63 8.20 -16.63
C ILE A 166 -30.69 7.24 -15.45
N ASP A 167 -29.99 6.10 -15.56
CA ASP A 167 -29.74 5.19 -14.43
C ASP A 167 -28.23 4.95 -14.28
N PRO A 168 -27.57 5.69 -13.40
CA PRO A 168 -26.14 5.53 -13.21
C PRO A 168 -25.73 4.11 -12.82
N SER A 169 -26.60 3.35 -12.15
CA SER A 169 -26.27 2.00 -11.66
C SER A 169 -26.12 0.97 -12.78
N SER A 170 -26.81 1.17 -13.89
CA SER A 170 -26.79 0.28 -15.07
C SER A 170 -25.64 0.56 -16.04
N VAL A 171 -24.89 1.65 -15.85
CA VAL A 171 -23.81 2.05 -16.78
C VAL A 171 -22.46 1.60 -16.25
N PHE A 172 -21.68 0.93 -17.10
CA PHE A 172 -20.32 0.49 -16.83
C PHE A 172 -19.33 1.18 -17.75
N PHE A 173 -18.25 1.69 -17.18
CA PHE A 173 -17.21 2.45 -17.87
C PHE A 173 -15.89 1.70 -17.91
N SER A 174 -15.17 1.81 -19.02
CA SER A 174 -13.74 1.52 -19.08
C SER A 174 -12.94 2.73 -18.57
N LYS A 175 -11.69 2.48 -18.15
CA LYS A 175 -10.80 3.55 -17.65
C LYS A 175 -10.52 4.64 -18.69
N ASP A 176 -10.49 4.27 -19.96
CA ASP A 176 -10.22 5.09 -21.16
C ASP A 176 -11.49 5.67 -21.81
N THR A 177 -12.68 5.47 -21.21
CA THR A 177 -13.93 6.02 -21.73
C THR A 177 -13.87 7.54 -21.80
N ILE A 178 -14.24 8.08 -22.96
CA ILE A 178 -14.37 9.52 -23.24
C ILE A 178 -15.82 9.78 -23.64
N ILE A 179 -16.48 10.71 -22.94
CA ILE A 179 -17.85 11.16 -23.25
C ILE A 179 -17.85 12.68 -23.22
N GLY A 180 -18.49 13.29 -24.21
CA GLY A 180 -18.82 14.71 -24.22
C GLY A 180 -19.88 15.01 -23.15
N LYS A 181 -20.05 16.28 -22.83
CA LYS A 181 -21.20 16.77 -22.06
C LYS A 181 -22.40 16.95 -22.98
N ASP A 182 -23.60 16.88 -22.43
CA ASP A 182 -24.84 17.18 -23.13
C ASP A 182 -24.90 18.66 -23.54
#